data_f175dccea77d2c1eb7890609fc8d842f
#
_entry.id   f175dccea77d2c1eb7890609fc8d842f
#
_cell.length_a   1.000
_cell.length_b   1.000
_cell.length_c   1.000
_cell.angle_alpha   90.00
_cell.angle_beta   90.00
_cell.angle_gamma   90.00
#
_symmetry.space_group_name_H-M   'P 1'
#
loop_
_entity.id
_entity.type
_entity.pdbx_description
1 polymer ?
#
loop_
_entity_poly.entity_id
_entity_poly.type
_entity_poly.pdbx_seq_one_letter_code
_entity_poly.pdbx_strand_id
1 'polypeptide(L)'
;MQSYTVLITPLLSFTVNKCSFSSFFRLIRVFIGGFYYLCGKKKGCVMNNQTIETLTMEEIRSRLSMHLAEPDMPITEDGFTMLYNGRNTFGLAVVAHCPYRLPGIRIGLLKKGEIKATLNLLERSAQSGTLGYFCDGTIFQFDQIPLESEVEGVVIEPWLMDELFPQGVPTMFNGQVKDALMSADEKDIAKVESLYESLMLVLRDKPYNRQAALAIITALCYVYNECYVRATEHPAESPSRQRVVFDRFIALVNEHAKSEHNLAFYADKLCLSQRYLSRVVWQTSGVYAKEWIDRAVITEAKVMLRHGQLTVAAISEALNFPNPSFFNKYFKRQTGQTPLAFRNG
;
A
#
# COMPACT_ATOMS: atom_id res chain seq x y z
N MET A 1 38.49 -2.65 -44.61
CA MET A 1 37.48 -3.11 -43.65
C MET A 1 37.78 -2.39 -42.31
N GLN A 2 36.98 -1.38 -41.97
CA GLN A 2 37.15 -0.69 -40.68
C GLN A 2 36.23 -1.40 -39.67
N SER A 3 36.82 -1.96 -38.63
CA SER A 3 36.16 -2.51 -37.46
C SER A 3 36.19 -1.46 -36.32
N TYR A 4 35.07 -1.28 -35.66
CA TYR A 4 34.95 -0.41 -34.52
C TYR A 4 34.75 -1.25 -33.24
N THR A 5 35.53 -0.94 -32.21
CA THR A 5 35.39 -1.57 -30.89
C THR A 5 34.54 -0.66 -30.00
N VAL A 6 33.44 -1.18 -29.48
CA VAL A 6 32.56 -0.48 -28.53
C VAL A 6 32.75 -1.10 -27.16
N LEU A 7 33.24 -0.32 -26.17
CA LEU A 7 33.38 -0.70 -24.79
C LEU A 7 32.07 -0.32 -24.03
N ILE A 8 31.37 -1.32 -23.56
CA ILE A 8 30.10 -1.13 -22.82
C ILE A 8 30.29 -1.31 -21.29
N THR A 9 31.27 -2.08 -20.87
CA THR A 9 31.74 -2.19 -19.45
C THR A 9 33.18 -2.73 -19.45
N PRO A 10 33.94 -2.64 -18.35
CA PRO A 10 35.32 -3.12 -18.30
C PRO A 10 35.50 -4.65 -18.47
N LEU A 11 34.42 -5.41 -18.62
CA LEU A 11 34.44 -6.89 -18.69
C LEU A 11 33.93 -7.50 -20.00
N LEU A 12 33.43 -6.73 -20.96
CA LEU A 12 32.89 -7.26 -22.20
C LEU A 12 33.27 -6.38 -23.40
N SER A 13 34.16 -6.88 -24.25
CA SER A 13 34.51 -6.29 -25.55
C SER A 13 33.99 -7.17 -26.68
N PHE A 14 33.25 -6.56 -27.64
CA PHE A 14 32.78 -7.26 -28.85
C PHE A 14 33.24 -6.55 -30.11
N THR A 15 33.73 -7.32 -31.06
CA THR A 15 34.10 -6.83 -32.38
C THR A 15 32.97 -7.15 -33.36
N VAL A 16 32.40 -6.14 -34.01
CA VAL A 16 31.26 -6.30 -34.93
C VAL A 16 31.65 -5.98 -36.35
N ASN A 17 31.40 -6.88 -37.27
CA ASN A 17 31.58 -6.70 -38.71
C ASN A 17 30.33 -6.09 -39.39
N LYS A 18 30.54 -5.27 -40.41
CA LYS A 18 29.55 -4.40 -41.07
C LYS A 18 28.27 -5.07 -41.62
N CYS A 19 28.16 -6.41 -41.62
CA CYS A 19 27.00 -7.13 -42.20
C CYS A 19 25.87 -7.50 -41.23
N SER A 20 25.94 -7.17 -39.92
CA SER A 20 24.92 -7.58 -38.95
C SER A 20 24.31 -6.43 -38.15
N PHE A 21 24.27 -5.22 -38.72
CA PHE A 21 23.78 -4.03 -38.07
C PHE A 21 22.29 -4.11 -37.64
N SER A 22 21.47 -4.86 -38.38
CA SER A 22 20.04 -5.01 -38.04
C SER A 22 19.80 -5.93 -36.83
N SER A 23 20.64 -6.96 -36.65
CA SER A 23 20.57 -7.90 -35.53
C SER A 23 21.13 -7.29 -34.24
N PHE A 24 22.14 -6.41 -34.38
CA PHE A 24 22.69 -5.65 -33.24
C PHE A 24 21.72 -4.62 -32.70
N PHE A 25 20.95 -3.95 -33.54
CA PHE A 25 19.89 -3.03 -33.11
C PHE A 25 18.72 -3.77 -32.47
N ARG A 26 18.43 -5.01 -32.83
CA ARG A 26 17.41 -5.83 -32.11
C ARG A 26 17.90 -6.25 -30.72
N LEU A 27 19.16 -6.63 -30.58
CA LEU A 27 19.76 -6.96 -29.26
C LEU A 27 19.85 -5.73 -28.34
N ILE A 28 20.27 -4.57 -28.91
CA ILE A 28 20.28 -3.31 -28.15
C ILE A 28 18.86 -2.87 -27.76
N ARG A 29 17.85 -3.12 -28.62
CA ARG A 29 16.45 -2.81 -28.28
C ARG A 29 15.90 -3.68 -27.15
N VAL A 30 16.34 -4.93 -27.04
CA VAL A 30 15.98 -5.82 -25.93
C VAL A 30 16.74 -5.44 -24.65
N PHE A 31 18.03 -5.08 -24.74
CA PHE A 31 18.84 -4.68 -23.58
C PHE A 31 18.53 -3.26 -23.11
N ILE A 32 18.35 -2.30 -24.01
CA ILE A 32 17.99 -0.91 -23.66
C ILE A 32 16.49 -0.84 -23.29
N GLY A 33 15.63 -1.66 -23.91
CA GLY A 33 14.23 -1.79 -23.51
C GLY A 33 14.08 -2.27 -22.06
N GLY A 34 14.89 -3.25 -21.63
CA GLY A 34 14.95 -3.71 -20.23
C GLY A 34 15.53 -2.66 -19.28
N PHE A 35 16.51 -1.87 -19.71
CA PHE A 35 17.13 -0.81 -18.88
C PHE A 35 16.27 0.46 -18.81
N TYR A 36 15.50 0.79 -19.85
CA TYR A 36 14.55 1.91 -19.84
C TYR A 36 13.32 1.62 -18.97
N TYR A 37 13.00 0.35 -18.71
CA TYR A 37 11.97 -0.04 -17.75
C TYR A 37 12.39 0.15 -16.29
N LEU A 38 13.70 0.19 -16.03
CA LEU A 38 14.26 0.47 -14.69
C LEU A 38 14.50 1.98 -14.44
N CYS A 39 14.50 2.82 -15.48
CA CYS A 39 14.71 4.26 -15.37
C CYS A 39 13.54 5.03 -15.99
N GLY A 40 12.43 5.10 -15.24
CA GLY A 40 11.14 5.61 -15.67
C GLY A 40 11.14 6.95 -16.38
N LYS A 41 10.83 6.92 -17.66
CA LYS A 41 9.96 7.91 -18.33
C LYS A 41 8.97 7.13 -19.18
N LYS A 42 7.88 6.70 -18.60
CA LYS A 42 6.70 6.24 -19.34
C LYS A 42 6.07 7.43 -20.03
N LYS A 43 6.23 7.53 -21.35
CA LYS A 43 5.25 8.21 -22.20
C LYS A 43 3.99 7.33 -22.23
N GLY A 44 2.90 7.91 -21.70
CA GLY A 44 1.53 7.64 -22.06
C GLY A 44 1.12 6.16 -22.21
N CYS A 45 0.80 5.49 -21.12
CA CYS A 45 -0.23 4.48 -21.15
C CYS A 45 -1.57 5.23 -21.14
N VAL A 46 -2.26 5.28 -22.27
CA VAL A 46 -3.64 5.73 -22.36
C VAL A 46 -4.47 4.70 -21.61
N MET A 47 -4.83 5.01 -20.37
CA MET A 47 -5.78 4.20 -19.64
C MET A 47 -7.19 4.53 -20.10
N ASN A 48 -7.90 3.50 -20.52
CA ASN A 48 -9.34 3.51 -20.78
C ASN A 48 -10.09 4.02 -19.53
N ASN A 49 -11.09 4.84 -19.82
CA ASN A 49 -12.01 5.49 -18.90
C ASN A 49 -12.71 4.51 -17.95
N GLN A 50 -12.22 4.31 -16.73
CA GLN A 50 -13.02 3.75 -15.64
C GLN A 50 -12.71 4.46 -14.32
N THR A 51 -13.78 4.82 -13.62
CA THR A 51 -13.83 5.52 -12.34
C THR A 51 -13.26 4.65 -11.23
N ILE A 52 -12.03 4.94 -10.75
CA ILE A 52 -11.52 4.21 -9.59
C ILE A 52 -10.72 5.15 -8.68
N GLU A 53 -11.28 5.42 -7.51
CA GLU A 53 -10.61 6.07 -6.38
C GLU A 53 -9.66 5.10 -5.63
N THR A 54 -9.63 3.85 -6.04
CA THR A 54 -9.07 2.73 -5.28
C THR A 54 -8.34 1.79 -6.24
N LEU A 55 -7.16 1.33 -5.88
CA LEU A 55 -6.43 0.31 -6.63
C LEU A 55 -7.11 -1.06 -6.38
N THR A 56 -8.00 -1.47 -7.27
CA THR A 56 -8.74 -2.73 -7.15
C THR A 56 -7.83 -3.95 -7.30
N MET A 57 -8.27 -5.10 -6.79
CA MET A 57 -7.56 -6.36 -6.98
C MET A 57 -7.47 -6.75 -8.46
N GLU A 58 -8.49 -6.41 -9.26
CA GLU A 58 -8.48 -6.62 -10.71
C GLU A 58 -7.38 -5.81 -11.41
N GLU A 59 -7.20 -4.55 -11.03
CA GLU A 59 -6.10 -3.72 -11.55
C GLU A 59 -4.74 -4.22 -11.10
N ILE A 60 -4.60 -4.61 -9.83
CA ILE A 60 -3.38 -5.24 -9.32
C ILE A 60 -3.08 -6.49 -10.14
N ARG A 61 -4.05 -7.39 -10.31
CA ARG A 61 -3.91 -8.60 -11.10
C ARG A 61 -3.56 -8.31 -12.55
N SER A 62 -4.22 -7.34 -13.17
CA SER A 62 -3.91 -6.92 -14.55
C SER A 62 -2.48 -6.40 -14.70
N ARG A 63 -1.99 -5.63 -13.73
CA ARG A 63 -0.60 -5.16 -13.73
C ARG A 63 0.40 -6.30 -13.53
N LEU A 64 0.09 -7.22 -12.63
CA LEU A 64 0.94 -8.38 -12.36
C LEU A 64 0.98 -9.36 -13.52
N SER A 65 -0.15 -9.60 -14.21
CA SER A 65 -0.23 -10.53 -15.35
C SER A 65 0.63 -10.16 -16.54
N MET A 66 1.07 -8.90 -16.64
CA MET A 66 2.03 -8.47 -17.65
C MET A 66 3.47 -8.95 -17.36
N HIS A 67 3.75 -9.39 -16.13
CA HIS A 67 5.10 -9.67 -15.65
C HIS A 67 5.27 -11.02 -14.97
N LEU A 68 4.19 -11.59 -14.43
CA LEU A 68 4.16 -12.86 -13.73
C LEU A 68 3.43 -13.92 -14.57
N ALA A 69 3.94 -15.14 -14.53
CA ALA A 69 3.28 -16.32 -15.07
C ALA A 69 2.65 -17.12 -13.91
N GLU A 70 1.68 -17.99 -14.21
CA GLU A 70 1.27 -19.04 -13.28
C GLU A 70 2.50 -19.88 -12.89
N PRO A 71 2.77 -20.26 -11.62
CA PRO A 71 1.82 -20.17 -10.47
C PRO A 71 2.00 -18.95 -9.56
N ASP A 72 2.78 -17.93 -9.95
CA ASP A 72 3.13 -16.79 -9.08
C ASP A 72 2.03 -15.71 -9.03
N MET A 73 0.95 -15.90 -9.78
CA MET A 73 -0.19 -14.97 -9.82
C MET A 73 -1.05 -15.10 -8.56
N PRO A 74 -1.60 -13.99 -8.05
CA PRO A 74 -2.61 -14.05 -6.98
C PRO A 74 -3.82 -14.86 -7.40
N ILE A 75 -4.28 -15.76 -6.52
CA ILE A 75 -5.51 -16.54 -6.71
C ILE A 75 -6.68 -15.74 -6.14
N THR A 76 -7.59 -15.33 -7.01
CA THR A 76 -8.80 -14.59 -6.63
C THR A 76 -10.01 -15.50 -6.71
N GLU A 77 -10.73 -15.60 -5.61
CA GLU A 77 -11.97 -16.34 -5.45
C GLU A 77 -13.07 -15.42 -4.89
N ASP A 78 -14.29 -15.93 -4.76
CA ASP A 78 -15.41 -15.14 -4.25
C ASP A 78 -15.18 -14.73 -2.78
N GLY A 79 -14.93 -13.45 -2.58
CA GLY A 79 -14.74 -12.81 -1.28
C GLY A 79 -13.30 -12.73 -0.78
N PHE A 80 -12.32 -13.34 -1.44
CA PHE A 80 -10.92 -13.20 -1.02
C PHE A 80 -9.91 -13.37 -2.17
N THR A 81 -8.71 -12.86 -1.95
CA THR A 81 -7.58 -13.06 -2.87
C THR A 81 -6.36 -13.49 -2.06
N MET A 82 -5.72 -14.59 -2.47
CA MET A 82 -4.48 -15.07 -1.87
C MET A 82 -3.28 -14.68 -2.72
N LEU A 83 -2.25 -14.15 -2.08
CA LEU A 83 -0.91 -13.97 -2.62
C LEU A 83 0.02 -14.98 -1.93
N TYR A 84 0.56 -15.92 -2.70
CA TYR A 84 1.49 -16.94 -2.21
C TYR A 84 2.84 -16.80 -2.91
N ASN A 85 3.93 -16.81 -2.14
CA ASN A 85 5.30 -16.55 -2.63
C ASN A 85 5.44 -15.28 -3.47
N GLY A 86 4.75 -14.22 -3.07
CA GLY A 86 4.71 -12.93 -3.79
C GLY A 86 6.05 -12.21 -3.78
N ARG A 87 6.92 -12.55 -4.74
CA ARG A 87 8.23 -11.90 -4.93
C ARG A 87 8.07 -10.64 -5.77
N ASN A 88 8.68 -9.55 -5.30
CA ASN A 88 8.69 -8.27 -6.02
C ASN A 88 7.31 -7.72 -6.41
N THR A 89 6.24 -8.22 -5.80
CA THR A 89 4.84 -7.88 -6.15
C THR A 89 4.61 -6.37 -6.06
N PHE A 90 5.18 -5.71 -5.04
CA PHE A 90 5.05 -4.25 -4.90
C PHE A 90 5.72 -3.50 -6.04
N GLY A 91 6.90 -3.93 -6.52
CA GLY A 91 7.60 -3.30 -7.63
C GLY A 91 6.86 -3.37 -8.96
N LEU A 92 6.01 -4.37 -9.11
CA LEU A 92 5.20 -4.58 -10.32
C LEU A 92 3.84 -3.86 -10.24
N ALA A 93 3.26 -3.75 -9.03
CA ALA A 93 1.89 -3.26 -8.84
C ALA A 93 1.82 -1.75 -8.58
N VAL A 94 2.84 -1.14 -7.96
CA VAL A 94 2.77 0.24 -7.46
C VAL A 94 3.91 1.12 -7.98
N VAL A 95 3.72 2.43 -7.89
CA VAL A 95 4.71 3.46 -8.28
C VAL A 95 5.17 4.18 -7.01
N ALA A 96 6.48 4.42 -6.87
CA ALA A 96 7.03 5.17 -5.73
C ALA A 96 6.42 6.59 -5.65
N HIS A 97 6.32 7.10 -4.43
CA HIS A 97 5.76 8.42 -4.09
C HIS A 97 4.29 8.62 -4.49
N CYS A 98 3.60 7.57 -4.94
CA CYS A 98 2.19 7.60 -5.25
C CYS A 98 1.39 6.93 -4.12
N PRO A 99 0.45 7.62 -3.47
CA PRO A 99 -0.42 6.99 -2.50
C PRO A 99 -1.51 6.16 -3.18
N TYR A 100 -1.78 4.99 -2.63
CA TYR A 100 -2.82 4.07 -3.06
C TYR A 100 -3.75 3.77 -1.91
N ARG A 101 -5.06 3.82 -2.16
CA ARG A 101 -6.06 3.26 -1.25
C ARG A 101 -6.28 1.81 -1.64
N LEU A 102 -6.13 0.91 -0.69
CA LEU A 102 -6.31 -0.51 -0.91
C LEU A 102 -7.67 -0.97 -0.40
N PRO A 103 -8.49 -1.61 -1.24
CA PRO A 103 -9.73 -2.23 -0.81
C PRO A 103 -9.47 -3.55 -0.08
N GLY A 104 -10.41 -3.91 0.79
CA GLY A 104 -10.39 -5.16 1.53
C GLY A 104 -9.47 -5.15 2.75
N ILE A 105 -9.76 -6.06 3.66
CA ILE A 105 -8.95 -6.32 4.86
C ILE A 105 -7.77 -7.18 4.44
N ARG A 106 -6.56 -6.85 4.89
CA ARG A 106 -5.34 -7.56 4.53
C ARG A 106 -4.63 -8.09 5.73
N ILE A 107 -4.24 -9.36 5.67
CA ILE A 107 -3.27 -9.98 6.55
C ILE A 107 -2.13 -10.54 5.70
N GLY A 108 -0.89 -10.38 6.16
CA GLY A 108 0.28 -10.85 5.42
C GLY A 108 1.50 -11.06 6.30
N LEU A 109 2.36 -11.98 5.88
CA LEU A 109 3.66 -12.26 6.45
C LEU A 109 4.75 -11.76 5.50
N LEU A 110 5.63 -10.92 5.99
CA LEU A 110 6.87 -10.58 5.29
C LEU A 110 7.90 -11.69 5.55
N LYS A 111 8.07 -12.58 4.57
CA LYS A 111 9.01 -13.72 4.68
C LYS A 111 10.45 -13.31 4.51
N LYS A 112 10.70 -12.37 3.60
CA LYS A 112 12.06 -11.90 3.28
C LYS A 112 12.09 -10.42 2.96
N GLY A 113 13.19 -9.78 3.31
CA GLY A 113 13.46 -8.38 2.99
C GLY A 113 13.02 -7.40 4.07
N GLU A 114 13.06 -6.13 3.73
CA GLU A 114 12.61 -5.00 4.53
C GLU A 114 11.66 -4.14 3.71
N ILE A 115 10.59 -3.68 4.34
CA ILE A 115 9.62 -2.78 3.73
C ILE A 115 9.54 -1.51 4.56
N LYS A 116 9.74 -0.35 3.90
CA LYS A 116 9.47 0.98 4.47
C LYS A 116 8.36 1.62 3.67
N ALA A 117 7.30 2.01 4.35
CA ALA A 117 6.14 2.61 3.72
C ALA A 117 5.47 3.63 4.65
N THR A 118 4.80 4.61 4.06
CA THR A 118 3.87 5.47 4.80
C THR A 118 2.49 4.82 4.77
N LEU A 119 1.99 4.46 5.95
CA LEU A 119 0.66 3.88 6.16
C LEU A 119 -0.20 4.89 6.90
N ASN A 120 -1.34 5.28 6.34
CA ASN A 120 -2.26 6.22 6.99
C ASN A 120 -1.52 7.42 7.62
N LEU A 121 -0.62 8.06 6.86
CA LEU A 121 0.26 9.18 7.21
C LEU A 121 1.47 8.86 8.08
N LEU A 122 1.56 7.70 8.70
CA LEU A 122 2.67 7.32 9.57
C LEU A 122 3.68 6.46 8.82
N GLU A 123 4.96 6.82 8.93
CA GLU A 123 6.03 5.96 8.45
C GLU A 123 6.08 4.67 9.27
N ARG A 124 6.16 3.56 8.59
CA ARG A 124 6.26 2.21 9.14
C ARG A 124 7.37 1.45 8.47
N SER A 125 8.03 0.60 9.24
CA SER A 125 9.00 -0.37 8.71
C SER A 125 8.63 -1.77 9.18
N ALA A 126 8.82 -2.73 8.29
CA ALA A 126 8.65 -4.16 8.56
C ALA A 126 9.90 -4.89 8.09
N GLN A 127 10.32 -5.88 8.87
CA GLN A 127 11.42 -6.78 8.55
C GLN A 127 10.91 -8.20 8.40
N SER A 128 11.73 -9.10 7.87
CA SER A 128 11.41 -10.53 7.81
C SER A 128 10.87 -11.05 9.15
N GLY A 129 9.78 -11.83 9.13
CA GLY A 129 9.05 -12.29 10.30
C GLY A 129 7.98 -11.33 10.83
N THR A 130 7.73 -10.20 10.14
CA THR A 130 6.65 -9.28 10.52
C THR A 130 5.31 -9.76 9.98
N LEU A 131 4.31 -9.87 10.85
CA LEU A 131 2.91 -10.02 10.51
C LEU A 131 2.28 -8.64 10.34
N GLY A 132 1.70 -8.39 9.17
CA GLY A 132 1.01 -7.15 8.83
C GLY A 132 -0.51 -7.33 8.79
N TYR A 133 -1.23 -6.37 9.36
CA TYR A 133 -2.68 -6.20 9.21
C TYR A 133 -3.00 -4.81 8.73
N PHE A 134 -3.92 -4.70 7.77
CA PHE A 134 -4.40 -3.43 7.24
C PHE A 134 -5.92 -3.53 7.03
N CYS A 135 -6.67 -2.59 7.61
CA CYS A 135 -8.11 -2.58 7.41
C CYS A 135 -8.47 -2.07 6.00
N ASP A 136 -9.71 -2.30 5.61
CA ASP A 136 -10.26 -1.77 4.36
C ASP A 136 -10.05 -0.26 4.25
N GLY A 137 -9.66 0.19 3.06
CA GLY A 137 -9.41 1.60 2.77
C GLY A 137 -8.08 2.16 3.29
N THR A 138 -7.19 1.35 3.86
CA THR A 138 -5.85 1.80 4.26
C THR A 138 -5.12 2.44 3.09
N ILE A 139 -4.57 3.63 3.33
CA ILE A 139 -3.72 4.32 2.35
C ILE A 139 -2.28 3.98 2.62
N PHE A 140 -1.57 3.53 1.60
CA PHE A 140 -0.14 3.30 1.68
C PHE A 140 0.60 3.98 0.54
N GLN A 141 1.85 4.34 0.79
CA GLN A 141 2.77 4.91 -0.18
C GLN A 141 4.16 4.35 0.10
N PHE A 142 4.86 3.94 -0.95
CA PHE A 142 6.29 3.64 -0.87
C PHE A 142 7.10 4.85 -1.34
N ASP A 143 8.13 5.23 -0.58
CA ASP A 143 9.13 6.18 -1.04
C ASP A 143 10.19 5.47 -1.90
N GLN A 144 10.48 4.22 -1.54
CA GLN A 144 11.33 3.31 -2.31
C GLN A 144 10.61 1.97 -2.45
N ILE A 145 10.58 1.43 -3.66
CA ILE A 145 9.96 0.14 -3.92
C ILE A 145 10.83 -0.99 -3.37
N PRO A 146 10.30 -1.88 -2.51
CA PRO A 146 11.06 -2.99 -1.95
C PRO A 146 11.21 -4.12 -2.97
N LEU A 147 12.25 -4.07 -3.79
CA LEU A 147 12.46 -5.01 -4.93
C LEU A 147 12.81 -6.44 -4.52
N GLU A 148 13.35 -6.65 -3.31
CA GLU A 148 13.78 -7.98 -2.85
C GLU A 148 12.87 -8.55 -1.77
N SER A 149 11.66 -8.03 -1.63
CA SER A 149 10.69 -8.51 -0.64
C SER A 149 9.96 -9.75 -1.12
N GLU A 150 9.67 -10.66 -0.19
CA GLU A 150 8.80 -11.81 -0.39
C GLU A 150 7.68 -11.78 0.65
N VAL A 151 6.42 -11.74 0.18
CA VAL A 151 5.24 -11.58 1.02
C VAL A 151 4.23 -12.68 0.70
N GLU A 152 3.67 -13.27 1.74
CA GLU A 152 2.47 -14.10 1.65
C GLU A 152 1.31 -13.41 2.35
N GLY A 153 0.10 -13.53 1.81
CA GLY A 153 -1.03 -12.88 2.44
C GLY A 153 -2.37 -13.19 1.80
N VAL A 154 -3.41 -12.77 2.50
CA VAL A 154 -4.79 -12.84 2.03
C VAL A 154 -5.42 -11.46 2.12
N VAL A 155 -6.12 -11.06 1.06
CA VAL A 155 -7.05 -9.94 1.04
C VAL A 155 -8.44 -10.50 1.21
N ILE A 156 -9.20 -9.98 2.15
CA ILE A 156 -10.54 -10.43 2.52
C ILE A 156 -11.51 -9.29 2.24
N GLU A 157 -12.55 -9.55 1.45
CA GLU A 157 -13.61 -8.57 1.23
C GLU A 157 -14.38 -8.32 2.54
N PRO A 158 -14.73 -7.06 2.87
CA PRO A 158 -15.36 -6.74 4.15
C PRO A 158 -16.63 -7.54 4.45
N TRP A 159 -17.45 -7.82 3.43
CA TRP A 159 -18.69 -8.57 3.59
C TRP A 159 -18.45 -10.04 4.00
N LEU A 160 -17.28 -10.61 3.68
CA LEU A 160 -16.96 -12.00 4.03
C LEU A 160 -16.71 -12.16 5.54
N MET A 161 -16.40 -11.07 6.26
CA MET A 161 -16.14 -11.14 7.70
C MET A 161 -17.35 -11.65 8.50
N ASP A 162 -18.59 -11.35 8.06
CA ASP A 162 -19.79 -11.85 8.73
C ASP A 162 -19.96 -13.37 8.53
N GLU A 163 -19.52 -13.92 7.40
CA GLU A 163 -19.51 -15.36 7.14
C GLU A 163 -18.39 -16.08 7.92
N LEU A 164 -17.21 -15.47 7.99
CA LEU A 164 -16.07 -16.02 8.74
C LEU A 164 -16.33 -16.01 10.27
N PHE A 165 -17.05 -15.02 10.77
CA PHE A 165 -17.23 -14.78 12.21
C PHE A 165 -18.70 -14.54 12.60
N PRO A 166 -19.58 -15.54 12.42
CA PRO A 166 -21.02 -15.38 12.72
C PRO A 166 -21.32 -15.12 14.20
N GLN A 167 -20.38 -15.40 15.10
CA GLN A 167 -20.52 -15.17 16.55
C GLN A 167 -19.85 -13.87 17.01
N GLY A 168 -19.30 -13.07 16.10
CA GLY A 168 -18.65 -11.80 16.39
C GLY A 168 -17.19 -11.78 15.95
N VAL A 169 -16.81 -10.66 15.37
CA VAL A 169 -15.50 -10.43 14.77
C VAL A 169 -14.44 -10.22 15.86
N PRO A 170 -13.25 -10.86 15.78
CA PRO A 170 -12.18 -10.66 16.75
C PRO A 170 -11.72 -9.21 16.83
N THR A 171 -11.17 -8.80 17.98
CA THR A 171 -10.85 -7.40 18.32
C THR A 171 -10.01 -6.69 17.24
N MET A 172 -9.03 -7.38 16.65
CA MET A 172 -8.18 -6.82 15.61
C MET A 172 -8.98 -6.42 14.36
N PHE A 173 -10.05 -7.16 14.04
CA PHE A 173 -10.83 -7.02 12.81
C PHE A 173 -12.13 -6.21 12.97
N ASN A 174 -12.41 -5.67 14.15
CA ASN A 174 -13.66 -4.95 14.46
C ASN A 174 -13.73 -3.51 13.88
N GLY A 175 -12.75 -3.12 13.07
CA GLY A 175 -12.67 -1.81 12.42
C GLY A 175 -12.05 -0.69 13.28
N GLN A 176 -11.76 -0.92 14.56
CA GLN A 176 -11.07 0.04 15.42
C GLN A 176 -9.57 0.09 15.13
N VAL A 177 -8.96 -1.06 14.84
CA VAL A 177 -7.57 -1.17 14.42
C VAL A 177 -7.48 -0.83 12.92
N LYS A 178 -6.69 0.17 12.54
CA LYS A 178 -6.53 0.58 11.14
C LYS A 178 -5.35 -0.13 10.46
N ASP A 179 -4.25 -0.25 11.17
CA ASP A 179 -3.08 -1.01 10.75
C ASP A 179 -2.34 -1.56 11.97
N ALA A 180 -1.66 -2.70 11.81
CA ALA A 180 -0.76 -3.27 12.80
C ALA A 180 0.39 -3.99 12.14
N LEU A 181 1.60 -3.79 12.66
CA LEU A 181 2.80 -4.54 12.31
C LEU A 181 3.30 -5.21 13.59
N MET A 182 3.34 -6.52 13.59
CA MET A 182 3.68 -7.34 14.76
C MET A 182 4.90 -8.19 14.44
N SER A 183 5.93 -8.11 15.28
CA SER A 183 7.03 -9.09 15.24
C SER A 183 6.49 -10.42 15.77
N ALA A 184 6.56 -11.45 14.96
CA ALA A 184 6.14 -12.80 15.34
C ALA A 184 7.36 -13.64 15.78
N ASP A 185 7.13 -14.54 16.74
CA ASP A 185 8.12 -15.54 17.08
C ASP A 185 8.16 -16.68 16.05
N GLU A 186 9.19 -17.53 16.10
CA GLU A 186 9.36 -18.63 15.16
C GLU A 186 8.15 -19.61 15.14
N LYS A 187 7.47 -19.79 16.28
CA LYS A 187 6.30 -20.67 16.39
C LYS A 187 5.09 -20.08 15.68
N ASP A 188 4.90 -18.78 15.80
CA ASP A 188 3.78 -18.08 15.14
C ASP A 188 4.02 -17.98 13.64
N ILE A 189 5.26 -17.73 13.22
CA ILE A 189 5.66 -17.76 11.81
C ILE A 189 5.36 -19.14 11.22
N ALA A 190 5.80 -20.22 11.89
CA ALA A 190 5.56 -21.60 11.42
C ALA A 190 4.07 -21.93 11.31
N LYS A 191 3.22 -21.48 12.27
CA LYS A 191 1.76 -21.66 12.19
C LYS A 191 1.18 -20.94 10.96
N VAL A 192 1.56 -19.68 10.76
CA VAL A 192 1.06 -18.85 9.68
C VAL A 192 1.49 -19.40 8.33
N GLU A 193 2.75 -19.79 8.16
CA GLU A 193 3.24 -20.43 6.93
C GLU A 193 2.51 -21.73 6.61
N SER A 194 2.30 -22.60 7.61
CA SER A 194 1.57 -23.85 7.44
C SER A 194 0.11 -23.63 7.02
N LEU A 195 -0.54 -22.58 7.55
CA LEU A 195 -1.91 -22.22 7.15
C LEU A 195 -1.96 -21.64 5.74
N TYR A 196 -1.00 -20.81 5.34
CA TYR A 196 -0.91 -20.33 3.95
C TYR A 196 -0.64 -21.48 2.97
N GLU A 197 0.27 -22.39 3.30
CA GLU A 197 0.51 -23.59 2.49
C GLU A 197 -0.76 -24.45 2.35
N SER A 198 -1.47 -24.70 3.46
CA SER A 198 -2.72 -25.44 3.46
C SER A 198 -3.79 -24.77 2.60
N LEU A 199 -3.93 -23.44 2.70
CA LEU A 199 -4.86 -22.69 1.86
C LEU A 199 -4.50 -22.82 0.38
N MET A 200 -3.21 -22.69 0.04
CA MET A 200 -2.74 -22.86 -1.33
C MET A 200 -3.04 -24.26 -1.90
N LEU A 201 -2.86 -25.30 -1.10
CA LEU A 201 -3.19 -26.68 -1.52
C LEU A 201 -4.69 -26.82 -1.81
N VAL A 202 -5.56 -26.30 -0.93
CA VAL A 202 -7.02 -26.31 -1.15
C VAL A 202 -7.41 -25.56 -2.42
N LEU A 203 -6.80 -24.42 -2.69
CA LEU A 203 -7.14 -23.58 -3.85
C LEU A 203 -6.63 -24.14 -5.18
N ARG A 204 -5.64 -25.03 -5.18
CA ARG A 204 -5.16 -25.73 -6.39
C ARG A 204 -6.15 -26.76 -6.91
N ASP A 205 -6.99 -27.32 -6.07
CA ASP A 205 -8.03 -28.26 -6.50
C ASP A 205 -9.08 -27.51 -7.36
N LYS A 206 -9.58 -28.15 -8.41
CA LYS A 206 -10.62 -27.58 -9.27
C LYS A 206 -11.74 -28.61 -9.50
N PRO A 207 -12.94 -28.42 -8.93
CA PRO A 207 -13.35 -27.29 -8.06
C PRO A 207 -12.73 -27.38 -6.67
N TYR A 208 -12.38 -26.23 -6.07
CA TYR A 208 -11.85 -26.20 -4.71
C TYR A 208 -12.97 -26.29 -3.66
N ASN A 209 -12.62 -26.75 -2.46
CA ASN A 209 -13.54 -26.79 -1.33
C ASN A 209 -13.59 -25.42 -0.63
N ARG A 210 -14.63 -24.62 -0.94
CA ARG A 210 -14.81 -23.27 -0.37
C ARG A 210 -14.87 -23.28 1.16
N GLN A 211 -15.56 -24.25 1.77
CA GLN A 211 -15.69 -24.34 3.23
C GLN A 211 -14.33 -24.61 3.91
N ALA A 212 -13.50 -25.46 3.31
CA ALA A 212 -12.14 -25.70 3.79
C ALA A 212 -11.28 -24.42 3.68
N ALA A 213 -11.37 -23.69 2.57
CA ALA A 213 -10.66 -22.42 2.39
C ALA A 213 -11.07 -21.38 3.44
N LEU A 214 -12.38 -21.19 3.67
CA LEU A 214 -12.89 -20.26 4.68
C LEU A 214 -12.47 -20.65 6.10
N ALA A 215 -12.47 -21.93 6.44
CA ALA A 215 -12.01 -22.43 7.74
C ALA A 215 -10.52 -22.08 7.98
N ILE A 216 -9.67 -22.24 6.96
CA ILE A 216 -8.25 -21.89 7.04
C ILE A 216 -8.07 -20.37 7.18
N ILE A 217 -8.81 -19.56 6.41
CA ILE A 217 -8.78 -18.09 6.53
C ILE A 217 -9.23 -17.65 7.93
N THR A 218 -10.26 -18.28 8.48
CA THR A 218 -10.71 -18.02 9.86
C THR A 218 -9.62 -18.36 10.88
N ALA A 219 -8.92 -19.49 10.71
CA ALA A 219 -7.81 -19.87 11.57
C ALA A 219 -6.65 -18.87 11.48
N LEU A 220 -6.29 -18.39 10.26
CA LEU A 220 -5.32 -17.31 10.06
C LEU A 220 -5.72 -16.06 10.85
N CYS A 221 -6.96 -15.60 10.70
CA CYS A 221 -7.45 -14.42 11.41
C CYS A 221 -7.34 -14.57 12.95
N TYR A 222 -7.62 -15.74 13.50
CA TYR A 222 -7.44 -15.98 14.94
C TYR A 222 -5.98 -15.94 15.36
N VAL A 223 -5.05 -16.53 14.58
CA VAL A 223 -3.60 -16.47 14.88
C VAL A 223 -3.11 -15.01 14.84
N TYR A 224 -3.52 -14.23 13.83
CA TYR A 224 -3.19 -12.80 13.76
C TYR A 224 -3.74 -12.01 14.95
N ASN A 225 -5.00 -12.26 15.32
CA ASN A 225 -5.61 -11.62 16.49
C ASN A 225 -4.89 -11.99 17.79
N GLU A 226 -4.48 -13.25 17.98
CA GLU A 226 -3.70 -13.67 19.16
C GLU A 226 -2.36 -12.93 19.24
N CYS A 227 -1.63 -12.84 18.13
CA CYS A 227 -0.37 -12.07 18.05
C CYS A 227 -0.59 -10.59 18.36
N TYR A 228 -1.68 -10.00 17.86
CA TYR A 228 -2.05 -8.62 18.14
C TYR A 228 -2.35 -8.38 19.62
N VAL A 229 -3.17 -9.23 20.23
CA VAL A 229 -3.53 -9.12 21.65
C VAL A 229 -2.27 -9.22 22.51
N ARG A 230 -1.40 -10.21 22.28
CA ARG A 230 -0.12 -10.32 23.00
C ARG A 230 0.77 -9.09 22.84
N ALA A 231 0.86 -8.54 21.63
CA ALA A 231 1.66 -7.33 21.37
C ALA A 231 1.09 -6.08 22.06
N THR A 232 -0.23 -6.04 22.30
CA THR A 232 -0.90 -4.89 22.93
C THR A 232 -1.06 -5.04 24.46
N GLU A 233 -1.18 -6.26 24.99
CA GLU A 233 -1.28 -6.53 26.43
C GLU A 233 0.08 -6.43 27.14
N HIS A 234 1.19 -6.65 26.44
CA HIS A 234 2.55 -6.55 26.96
C HIS A 234 3.39 -5.55 26.16
N PRO A 235 3.00 -4.27 26.08
CA PRO A 235 3.85 -3.28 25.46
C PRO A 235 5.16 -3.20 26.26
N ALA A 236 6.29 -3.22 25.56
CA ALA A 236 7.61 -3.11 26.19
C ALA A 236 7.75 -1.86 27.08
N GLU A 237 6.93 -0.82 26.79
CA GLU A 237 6.72 0.37 27.63
C GLU A 237 5.26 0.82 27.49
N SER A 238 4.61 1.15 28.60
CA SER A 238 3.27 1.78 28.55
C SER A 238 3.35 3.09 27.78
N PRO A 239 2.51 3.30 26.74
CA PRO A 239 2.60 4.51 25.95
C PRO A 239 2.35 5.75 26.84
N SER A 240 3.19 6.77 26.70
CA SER A 240 3.03 8.01 27.43
C SER A 240 1.65 8.62 27.12
N ARG A 241 1.07 9.37 28.08
CA ARG A 241 -0.20 10.10 27.86
C ARG A 241 -0.16 10.96 26.58
N GLN A 242 0.98 11.54 26.29
CA GLN A 242 1.18 12.35 25.08
C GLN A 242 1.10 11.48 23.82
N ARG A 243 1.68 10.28 23.84
CA ARG A 243 1.62 9.32 22.74
C ARG A 243 0.19 8.88 22.47
N VAL A 244 -0.59 8.58 23.50
CA VAL A 244 -2.02 8.22 23.36
C VAL A 244 -2.82 9.35 22.71
N VAL A 245 -2.58 10.61 23.13
CA VAL A 245 -3.24 11.77 22.53
C VAL A 245 -2.84 11.94 21.07
N PHE A 246 -1.56 11.77 20.74
CA PHE A 246 -1.08 11.85 19.38
C PHE A 246 -1.70 10.78 18.48
N ASP A 247 -1.72 9.51 18.91
CA ASP A 247 -2.29 8.41 18.15
C ASP A 247 -3.79 8.61 17.89
N ARG A 248 -4.54 9.09 18.90
CA ARG A 248 -5.96 9.46 18.73
C ARG A 248 -6.15 10.64 17.77
N PHE A 249 -5.27 11.63 17.82
CA PHE A 249 -5.30 12.76 16.88
C PHE A 249 -5.09 12.27 15.43
N ILE A 250 -4.09 11.43 15.20
CA ILE A 250 -3.81 10.86 13.86
C ILE A 250 -4.99 10.02 13.37
N ALA A 251 -5.62 9.23 14.24
CA ALA A 251 -6.81 8.46 13.88
C ALA A 251 -7.96 9.36 13.41
N LEU A 252 -8.25 10.45 14.17
CA LEU A 252 -9.26 11.43 13.76
C LEU A 252 -8.89 12.17 12.48
N VAL A 253 -7.62 12.50 12.26
CA VAL A 253 -7.16 13.13 11.02
C VAL A 253 -7.41 12.20 9.82
N ASN A 254 -7.05 10.92 9.92
CA ASN A 254 -7.31 9.94 8.86
C ASN A 254 -8.82 9.77 8.57
N GLU A 255 -9.67 9.88 9.58
CA GLU A 255 -11.12 9.72 9.44
C GLU A 255 -11.80 10.97 8.85
N HIS A 256 -11.39 12.17 9.27
CA HIS A 256 -12.15 13.38 9.00
C HIS A 256 -11.46 14.40 8.07
N ALA A 257 -10.20 14.21 7.67
CA ALA A 257 -9.47 15.23 6.89
C ALA A 257 -10.08 15.55 5.53
N LYS A 258 -10.94 14.68 4.97
CA LYS A 258 -11.69 14.98 3.75
C LYS A 258 -12.62 16.19 3.91
N SER A 259 -13.26 16.32 5.08
CA SER A 259 -14.26 17.36 5.34
C SER A 259 -13.78 18.42 6.31
N GLU A 260 -12.85 18.09 7.21
CA GLU A 260 -12.46 18.93 8.34
C GLU A 260 -10.99 19.33 8.29
N HIS A 261 -10.75 20.60 7.95
CA HIS A 261 -9.39 21.12 7.78
C HIS A 261 -8.92 21.98 8.96
N ASN A 262 -9.81 22.23 9.96
CA ASN A 262 -9.50 23.10 11.07
C ASN A 262 -9.08 22.31 12.31
N LEU A 263 -7.96 22.71 12.93
CA LEU A 263 -7.46 22.11 14.16
C LEU A 263 -8.49 22.18 15.33
N ALA A 264 -9.36 23.18 15.34
CA ALA A 264 -10.40 23.31 16.35
C ALA A 264 -11.28 22.05 16.45
N PHE A 265 -11.74 21.54 15.32
CA PHE A 265 -12.55 20.32 15.24
C PHE A 265 -11.88 19.14 15.98
N TYR A 266 -10.62 18.90 15.72
CA TYR A 266 -9.87 17.79 16.33
C TYR A 266 -9.62 18.00 17.82
N ALA A 267 -9.37 19.24 18.23
CA ALA A 267 -9.22 19.59 19.65
C ALA A 267 -10.52 19.36 20.40
N ASP A 268 -11.65 19.78 19.84
CA ASP A 268 -12.98 19.60 20.44
C ASP A 268 -13.35 18.11 20.54
N LYS A 269 -13.10 17.32 19.49
CA LYS A 269 -13.31 15.85 19.51
C LYS A 269 -12.48 15.14 20.59
N LEU A 270 -11.30 15.65 20.89
CA LEU A 270 -10.41 15.10 21.93
C LEU A 270 -10.67 15.71 23.32
N CYS A 271 -11.62 16.65 23.45
CA CYS A 271 -11.89 17.42 24.68
C CYS A 271 -10.61 18.12 25.17
N LEU A 272 -9.82 18.71 24.26
CA LEU A 272 -8.58 19.41 24.54
C LEU A 272 -8.62 20.83 23.99
N SER A 273 -7.82 21.75 24.57
CA SER A 273 -7.58 23.04 23.93
C SER A 273 -6.67 22.87 22.70
N GLN A 274 -6.88 23.68 21.66
CA GLN A 274 -6.03 23.67 20.45
C GLN A 274 -4.54 23.88 20.80
N ARG A 275 -4.26 24.75 21.77
CA ARG A 275 -2.88 25.02 22.24
C ARG A 275 -2.24 23.78 22.86
N TYR A 276 -3.00 23.04 23.68
CA TYR A 276 -2.51 21.80 24.29
C TYR A 276 -2.28 20.72 23.25
N LEU A 277 -3.26 20.51 22.35
CA LEU A 277 -3.14 19.55 21.26
C LEU A 277 -1.93 19.85 20.35
N SER A 278 -1.77 21.11 19.89
CA SER A 278 -0.61 21.54 19.09
C SER A 278 0.71 21.24 19.78
N ARG A 279 0.80 21.51 21.09
CA ARG A 279 2.01 21.25 21.87
C ARG A 279 2.32 19.75 21.96
N VAL A 280 1.31 18.93 22.28
CA VAL A 280 1.46 17.46 22.41
C VAL A 280 1.87 16.85 21.08
N VAL A 281 1.20 17.21 19.98
CA VAL A 281 1.53 16.70 18.63
C VAL A 281 2.97 17.06 18.27
N TRP A 282 3.38 18.31 18.45
CA TRP A 282 4.74 18.74 18.15
C TRP A 282 5.78 18.05 19.05
N GLN A 283 5.54 17.91 20.35
CA GLN A 283 6.46 17.23 21.27
C GLN A 283 6.64 15.74 20.94
N THR A 284 5.57 15.10 20.42
CA THR A 284 5.60 13.66 20.12
C THR A 284 6.17 13.35 18.73
N SER A 285 5.92 14.21 17.73
CA SER A 285 6.24 13.93 16.34
C SER A 285 7.28 14.88 15.70
N GLY A 286 7.61 15.98 16.35
CA GLY A 286 8.44 17.06 15.79
C GLY A 286 7.73 17.85 14.66
N VAL A 287 6.46 17.56 14.36
CA VAL A 287 5.67 18.15 13.26
C VAL A 287 4.45 18.86 13.85
N TYR A 288 4.07 20.01 13.29
CA TYR A 288 2.91 20.76 13.75
C TYR A 288 1.60 20.05 13.40
N ALA A 289 0.60 20.13 14.30
CA ALA A 289 -0.70 19.47 14.12
C ALA A 289 -1.39 19.88 12.81
N LYS A 290 -1.30 21.15 12.42
CA LYS A 290 -1.86 21.63 11.14
C LYS A 290 -1.21 20.96 9.93
N GLU A 291 0.08 20.67 9.99
CA GLU A 291 0.80 20.00 8.92
C GLU A 291 0.36 18.55 8.75
N TRP A 292 0.04 17.84 9.83
CA TRP A 292 -0.55 16.51 9.75
C TRP A 292 -1.92 16.52 9.05
N ILE A 293 -2.77 17.51 9.38
CA ILE A 293 -4.05 17.69 8.68
C ILE A 293 -3.81 17.99 7.20
N ASP A 294 -2.90 18.91 6.88
CA ASP A 294 -2.59 19.26 5.50
C ASP A 294 -2.02 18.07 4.71
N ARG A 295 -1.17 17.25 5.31
CA ARG A 295 -0.67 15.99 4.70
C ARG A 295 -1.81 15.04 4.37
N ALA A 296 -2.77 14.86 5.29
CA ALA A 296 -3.92 13.99 5.07
C ALA A 296 -4.79 14.49 3.91
N VAL A 297 -5.14 15.77 3.89
CA VAL A 297 -5.93 16.39 2.81
C VAL A 297 -5.21 16.24 1.45
N ILE A 298 -3.91 16.46 1.42
CA ILE A 298 -3.10 16.32 0.19
C ILE A 298 -3.01 14.86 -0.24
N THR A 299 -2.89 13.92 0.70
CA THR A 299 -2.86 12.49 0.38
C THR A 299 -4.18 12.04 -0.24
N GLU A 300 -5.32 12.44 0.33
CA GLU A 300 -6.64 12.21 -0.25
C GLU A 300 -6.79 12.85 -1.64
N ALA A 301 -6.36 14.10 -1.79
CA ALA A 301 -6.37 14.79 -3.09
C ALA A 301 -5.54 14.05 -4.14
N LYS A 302 -4.34 13.57 -3.78
CA LYS A 302 -3.46 12.80 -4.68
C LYS A 302 -4.10 11.48 -5.09
N VAL A 303 -4.72 10.75 -4.15
CA VAL A 303 -5.47 9.52 -4.44
C VAL A 303 -6.58 9.80 -5.45
N MET A 304 -7.43 10.81 -5.19
CA MET A 304 -8.53 11.17 -6.10
C MET A 304 -8.03 11.64 -7.47
N LEU A 305 -6.91 12.36 -7.53
CA LEU A 305 -6.34 12.85 -8.79
C LEU A 305 -5.74 11.72 -9.64
N ARG A 306 -5.10 10.73 -9.02
CA ARG A 306 -4.40 9.64 -9.73
C ARG A 306 -5.34 8.50 -10.12
N HIS A 307 -6.28 8.17 -9.24
CA HIS A 307 -7.10 6.97 -9.37
C HIS A 307 -8.57 7.28 -9.68
N GLY A 308 -8.98 8.56 -9.74
CA GLY A 308 -10.35 8.98 -9.99
C GLY A 308 -10.55 9.71 -11.32
N GLN A 309 -11.75 9.58 -11.89
CA GLN A 309 -12.18 10.39 -13.05
C GLN A 309 -12.81 11.73 -12.66
N LEU A 310 -12.85 12.02 -11.37
CA LEU A 310 -13.45 13.25 -10.87
C LEU A 310 -12.74 14.45 -11.48
N THR A 311 -13.50 15.44 -11.90
CA THR A 311 -12.92 16.74 -12.31
C THR A 311 -12.22 17.39 -11.11
N VAL A 312 -11.26 18.29 -11.36
CA VAL A 312 -10.62 19.06 -10.29
C VAL A 312 -11.66 19.83 -9.45
N ALA A 313 -12.75 20.27 -10.08
CA ALA A 313 -13.86 20.94 -9.38
C ALA A 313 -14.61 19.95 -8.45
N ALA A 314 -14.93 18.76 -8.92
CA ALA A 314 -15.57 17.72 -8.10
C ALA A 314 -14.68 17.26 -6.94
N ILE A 315 -13.37 17.16 -7.13
CA ILE A 315 -12.41 16.86 -6.06
C ILE A 315 -12.38 17.98 -5.02
N SER A 316 -12.39 19.25 -5.47
CA SER A 316 -12.47 20.40 -4.57
C SER A 316 -13.72 20.36 -3.67
N GLU A 317 -14.86 19.99 -4.24
CA GLU A 317 -16.13 19.83 -3.52
C GLU A 317 -16.06 18.62 -2.57
N ALA A 318 -15.62 17.47 -3.03
CA ALA A 318 -15.48 16.25 -2.22
C ALA A 318 -14.52 16.41 -1.05
N LEU A 319 -13.54 17.32 -1.16
CA LEU A 319 -12.62 17.70 -0.09
C LEU A 319 -13.07 18.96 0.67
N ASN A 320 -14.33 19.35 0.57
CA ASN A 320 -14.92 20.46 1.30
C ASN A 320 -14.18 21.81 1.17
N PHE A 321 -13.60 22.12 0.00
CA PHE A 321 -13.03 23.43 -0.26
C PHE A 321 -14.12 24.40 -0.73
N PRO A 322 -14.03 25.69 -0.34
CA PRO A 322 -15.05 26.70 -0.71
C PRO A 322 -15.24 26.84 -2.23
N ASN A 323 -14.21 26.63 -3.01
CA ASN A 323 -14.25 26.63 -4.48
C ASN A 323 -12.96 26.02 -5.07
N PRO A 324 -12.98 25.64 -6.37
CA PRO A 324 -11.82 25.04 -7.04
C PRO A 324 -10.56 25.93 -7.05
N SER A 325 -10.70 27.26 -7.03
CA SER A 325 -9.56 28.18 -7.02
C SER A 325 -8.79 28.11 -5.70
N PHE A 326 -9.50 27.98 -4.57
CA PHE A 326 -8.88 27.74 -3.27
C PHE A 326 -8.15 26.41 -3.22
N PHE A 327 -8.78 25.34 -3.68
CA PHE A 327 -8.16 24.03 -3.78
C PHE A 327 -6.88 24.05 -4.65
N ASN A 328 -6.93 24.67 -5.84
CA ASN A 328 -5.76 24.79 -6.73
C ASN A 328 -4.59 25.49 -6.04
N LYS A 329 -4.84 26.63 -5.36
CA LYS A 329 -3.80 27.36 -4.62
C LYS A 329 -3.26 26.54 -3.45
N TYR A 330 -4.14 25.90 -2.69
CA TYR A 330 -3.77 25.05 -1.56
C TYR A 330 -2.91 23.87 -2.00
N PHE A 331 -3.36 23.11 -2.99
CA PHE A 331 -2.63 21.96 -3.52
C PHE A 331 -1.26 22.38 -4.09
N LYS A 332 -1.20 23.46 -4.89
CA LYS A 332 0.07 23.98 -5.42
C LYS A 332 1.03 24.43 -4.32
N ARG A 333 0.54 25.06 -3.27
CA ARG A 333 1.36 25.48 -2.13
C ARG A 333 1.98 24.27 -1.41
N GLN A 334 1.22 23.18 -1.25
CA GLN A 334 1.64 22.00 -0.51
C GLN A 334 2.50 21.02 -1.34
N THR A 335 2.31 21.00 -2.67
CA THR A 335 2.97 20.01 -3.55
C THR A 335 3.93 20.59 -4.57
N GLY A 336 3.98 21.92 -4.70
CA GLY A 336 4.77 22.62 -5.72
C GLY A 336 4.14 22.67 -7.11
N GLN A 337 3.10 21.87 -7.40
CA GLN A 337 2.46 21.75 -8.72
C GLN A 337 0.94 21.87 -8.65
N THR A 338 0.30 22.18 -9.77
CA THR A 338 -1.17 22.24 -9.81
C THR A 338 -1.78 20.84 -9.78
N PRO A 339 -3.06 20.68 -9.32
CA PRO A 339 -3.75 19.40 -9.37
C PRO A 339 -3.76 18.78 -10.78
N LEU A 340 -3.99 19.59 -11.82
CA LEU A 340 -4.00 19.10 -13.20
C LEU A 340 -2.62 18.63 -13.66
N ALA A 341 -1.55 19.35 -13.30
CA ALA A 341 -0.18 18.93 -13.59
C ALA A 341 0.18 17.62 -12.89
N PHE A 342 -0.25 17.45 -11.63
CA PHE A 342 -0.06 16.22 -10.87
C PHE A 342 -0.80 15.03 -11.50
N ARG A 343 -2.02 15.25 -12.02
CA ARG A 343 -2.81 14.21 -12.69
C ARG A 343 -2.14 13.71 -13.97
N ASN A 344 -1.53 14.61 -14.74
CA ASN A 344 -0.98 14.32 -16.07
C ASN A 344 0.49 13.84 -16.04
N GLY A 345 1.15 13.95 -14.92
CA GLY A 345 2.54 13.48 -14.71
C GLY A 345 2.62 12.21 -13.95
#